data_8d9f86cfe2bb2b1e12faaae9b6ea6688
#
_entry.id   8d9f86cfe2bb2b1e12faaae9b6ea6688
#
_cell.length_a   1.000
_cell.length_b   1.000
_cell.length_c   1.000
_cell.angle_alpha   90.00
_cell.angle_beta   90.00
_cell.angle_gamma   90.00
#
_symmetry.space_group_name_H-M   'P 1'
#
loop_
_entity.id
_entity.type
_entity.pdbx_description
1 polymer ?
#
loop_
_entity_poly.entity_id
_entity_poly.type
_entity_poly.pdbx_seq_one_letter_code
_entity_poly.pdbx_strand_id
1 'polypeptide(L)'
;MVELDDVPELVEPVVIAAFEGWNDAGEAASGVIRHLEDRWGAAPLAALDPDDYYDFQVTRPNVEMVDGQTRRISWPTTRLSLAKPPGSERDAVLIHGIEPNMRWRSFCQDLVGIMLELGAETVVLLGALLADAPHTRPVPVTGASSDPGLTTRIQLEQARYEGPTGILGVLQDTCATTGLETVSLWAAVPHYVAQPPSPKATLALLRWVEDLLDVSVPLGDLPEQARAWERGVNELAEQDSEVAEYVRALEEQKDATELPEASGDAIAREFERYLRRRGGDPG
;
A
#
# COMPACT_ATOMS: atom_id res chain seq x y z
N MET A 1 25.14 5.64 3.73
CA MET A 1 24.54 5.62 5.10
C MET A 1 23.68 6.87 5.20
N VAL A 2 22.40 6.72 5.48
CA VAL A 2 21.51 7.86 5.68
C VAL A 2 21.86 8.50 7.01
N GLU A 3 22.19 9.80 7.02
CA GLU A 3 22.35 10.53 8.27
C GLU A 3 20.97 10.93 8.78
N LEU A 4 20.59 10.39 9.93
CA LEU A 4 19.34 10.74 10.63
C LEU A 4 19.63 11.88 11.65
N ASP A 5 20.35 12.92 11.19
CA ASP A 5 20.63 14.08 12.02
C ASP A 5 19.34 14.85 12.32
N ASP A 6 19.09 15.14 13.61
CA ASP A 6 17.91 15.88 14.11
C ASP A 6 16.54 15.18 13.99
N VAL A 7 16.48 13.85 13.98
CA VAL A 7 15.19 13.14 14.09
C VAL A 7 14.61 13.33 15.49
N PRO A 8 13.35 13.78 15.61
CA PRO A 8 12.71 13.88 16.92
C PRO A 8 12.52 12.49 17.53
N GLU A 9 12.43 12.43 18.86
CA GLU A 9 12.04 11.19 19.55
C GLU A 9 10.62 10.81 19.13
N LEU A 10 10.46 9.63 18.52
CA LEU A 10 9.18 9.14 18.01
C LEU A 10 8.44 8.33 19.07
N VAL A 11 7.11 8.40 19.05
CA VAL A 11 6.24 7.66 19.97
C VAL A 11 5.72 6.41 19.28
N GLU A 12 6.19 5.24 19.68
CA GLU A 12 5.75 3.92 19.17
C GLU A 12 5.55 3.90 17.64
N PRO A 13 6.56 4.29 16.84
CA PRO A 13 6.38 4.52 15.43
C PRO A 13 5.98 3.24 14.69
N VAL A 14 4.97 3.35 13.81
CA VAL A 14 4.61 2.33 12.84
C VAL A 14 5.18 2.69 11.48
N VAL A 15 5.81 1.72 10.81
CA VAL A 15 6.30 1.89 9.45
C VAL A 15 5.25 1.38 8.46
N ILE A 16 4.95 2.16 7.42
CA ILE A 16 4.11 1.74 6.30
C ILE A 16 4.91 1.93 5.02
N ALA A 17 5.12 0.86 4.25
CA ALA A 17 5.99 0.88 3.08
C ALA A 17 5.30 0.35 1.83
N ALA A 18 5.53 1.03 0.70
CA ALA A 18 5.16 0.56 -0.64
C ALA A 18 6.24 0.94 -1.67
N PHE A 19 6.42 0.09 -2.67
CA PHE A 19 7.39 0.32 -3.74
C PHE A 19 6.70 0.18 -5.10
N GLU A 20 6.86 1.21 -5.93
CA GLU A 20 6.41 1.21 -7.33
C GLU A 20 7.14 0.13 -8.12
N GLY A 21 6.48 -0.40 -9.14
CA GLY A 21 7.03 -1.41 -10.02
C GLY A 21 6.29 -2.75 -9.92
N TRP A 22 7.04 -3.86 -9.86
CA TRP A 22 6.48 -5.20 -9.93
C TRP A 22 5.50 -5.55 -8.79
N ASN A 23 5.68 -4.91 -7.63
CA ASN A 23 4.85 -5.12 -6.43
C ASN A 23 3.62 -4.20 -6.36
N ASP A 24 3.35 -3.38 -7.39
CA ASP A 24 2.38 -2.28 -7.30
C ASP A 24 1.46 -2.20 -8.53
N ALA A 25 0.70 -3.26 -8.77
CA ALA A 25 -0.27 -3.29 -9.84
C ALA A 25 -1.26 -2.12 -9.76
N GLY A 26 -1.40 -1.38 -10.86
CA GLY A 26 -2.27 -0.21 -10.93
C GLY A 26 -1.88 0.93 -9.98
N GLU A 27 -0.63 0.99 -9.53
CA GLU A 27 -0.14 1.95 -8.52
C GLU A 27 -1.02 2.00 -7.25
N ALA A 28 -1.60 0.86 -6.89
CA ALA A 28 -2.56 0.81 -5.80
C ALA A 28 -1.91 0.97 -4.42
N ALA A 29 -0.77 0.32 -4.20
CA ALA A 29 -0.05 0.36 -2.93
C ALA A 29 0.68 1.70 -2.73
N SER A 30 1.42 2.17 -3.74
CA SER A 30 2.03 3.51 -3.71
C SER A 30 0.99 4.62 -3.60
N GLY A 31 -0.19 4.41 -4.19
CA GLY A 31 -1.35 5.29 -4.04
C GLY A 31 -1.80 5.45 -2.59
N VAL A 32 -1.71 4.40 -1.76
CA VAL A 32 -1.98 4.50 -0.32
C VAL A 32 -0.97 5.42 0.35
N ILE A 33 0.33 5.21 0.10
CA ILE A 33 1.38 6.04 0.74
C ILE A 33 1.19 7.51 0.36
N ARG A 34 1.01 7.83 -0.93
CA ARG A 34 0.74 9.20 -1.39
C ARG A 34 -0.49 9.82 -0.72
N HIS A 35 -1.55 9.03 -0.54
CA HIS A 35 -2.76 9.47 0.14
C HIS A 35 -2.52 9.77 1.62
N LEU A 36 -1.79 8.90 2.32
CA LEU A 36 -1.44 9.08 3.73
C LEU A 36 -0.52 10.29 3.92
N GLU A 37 0.49 10.47 3.06
CA GLU A 37 1.38 11.64 3.06
C GLU A 37 0.59 12.95 2.96
N ASP A 38 -0.36 13.02 2.03
CA ASP A 38 -1.22 14.20 1.85
C ASP A 38 -2.16 14.41 3.05
N ARG A 39 -2.86 13.36 3.49
CA ARG A 39 -3.90 13.48 4.52
C ARG A 39 -3.36 13.64 5.93
N TRP A 40 -2.21 13.10 6.22
CA TRP A 40 -1.54 13.25 7.50
C TRP A 40 -0.53 14.40 7.54
N GLY A 41 -0.33 15.09 6.42
CA GLY A 41 0.59 16.22 6.32
C GLY A 41 2.04 15.81 6.59
N ALA A 42 2.46 14.69 6.02
CA ALA A 42 3.77 14.11 6.26
C ALA A 42 4.91 15.06 5.87
N ALA A 43 5.93 15.13 6.72
CA ALA A 43 7.16 15.88 6.46
C ALA A 43 8.28 14.93 5.99
N PRO A 44 9.15 15.37 5.05
CA PRO A 44 10.32 14.61 4.67
C PRO A 44 11.21 14.29 5.89
N LEU A 45 11.65 13.04 6.02
CA LEU A 45 12.52 12.57 7.09
C LEU A 45 13.91 12.22 6.57
N ALA A 46 13.97 11.33 5.57
CA ALA A 46 15.22 10.83 5.01
C ALA A 46 15.03 10.31 3.58
N ALA A 47 16.12 10.06 2.87
CA ALA A 47 16.10 9.34 1.59
C ALA A 47 17.36 8.48 1.47
N LEU A 48 17.21 7.32 0.81
CA LEU A 48 18.36 6.48 0.48
C LEU A 48 19.14 7.09 -0.67
N ASP A 49 20.47 6.91 -0.68
CA ASP A 49 21.29 7.32 -1.81
C ASP A 49 20.94 6.47 -3.05
N PRO A 50 20.45 7.09 -4.13
CA PRO A 50 20.05 6.34 -5.32
C PRO A 50 21.21 5.63 -6.03
N ASP A 51 22.43 6.12 -5.93
CA ASP A 51 23.60 5.55 -6.59
C ASP A 51 23.91 4.13 -6.11
N ASP A 52 23.48 3.79 -4.90
CA ASP A 52 23.71 2.47 -4.32
C ASP A 52 22.77 1.39 -4.85
N TYR A 53 21.54 1.75 -5.31
CA TYR A 53 20.46 0.80 -5.51
C TYR A 53 19.78 0.85 -6.87
N TYR A 54 20.01 1.91 -7.67
CA TYR A 54 19.34 2.07 -8.94
C TYR A 54 20.33 2.06 -10.11
N ASP A 55 19.97 1.30 -11.15
CA ASP A 55 20.63 1.42 -12.46
C ASP A 55 19.92 2.52 -13.26
N PHE A 56 20.57 3.65 -13.41
CA PHE A 56 20.01 4.81 -14.13
C PHE A 56 19.84 4.59 -15.63
N GLN A 57 20.30 3.48 -16.18
CA GLN A 57 19.98 3.09 -17.56
C GLN A 57 18.58 2.42 -17.63
N VAL A 58 18.16 1.79 -16.54
CA VAL A 58 16.85 1.11 -16.37
C VAL A 58 15.85 2.07 -15.76
N THR A 59 16.18 2.64 -14.59
CA THR A 59 15.34 3.59 -13.87
C THR A 59 15.92 4.99 -13.99
N ARG A 60 15.56 5.69 -15.07
CA ARG A 60 16.15 6.96 -15.42
C ARG A 60 15.70 8.09 -14.49
N PRO A 61 16.62 9.01 -14.12
CA PRO A 61 16.23 10.27 -13.50
C PRO A 61 15.37 11.10 -14.47
N ASN A 62 14.43 11.85 -13.92
CA ASN A 62 13.56 12.73 -14.69
C ASN A 62 14.08 14.16 -14.69
N VAL A 63 13.88 14.87 -15.80
CA VAL A 63 14.15 16.29 -15.90
C VAL A 63 12.83 17.06 -15.91
N GLU A 64 12.70 18.01 -15.01
CA GLU A 64 11.53 18.88 -14.91
C GLU A 64 11.92 20.32 -15.17
N MET A 65 10.98 21.09 -15.73
CA MET A 65 11.11 22.54 -15.88
C MET A 65 10.44 23.23 -14.70
N VAL A 66 11.23 23.88 -13.86
CA VAL A 66 10.73 24.71 -12.75
C VAL A 66 10.55 26.13 -13.26
N ASP A 67 9.35 26.69 -13.10
CA ASP A 67 8.99 28.05 -13.54
C ASP A 67 9.27 28.33 -15.03
N GLY A 68 9.26 27.29 -15.86
CA GLY A 68 9.50 27.40 -17.30
C GLY A 68 10.93 27.76 -17.72
N GLN A 69 11.85 27.89 -16.79
CA GLN A 69 13.23 28.32 -17.06
C GLN A 69 14.35 27.43 -16.49
N THR A 70 14.13 26.87 -15.30
CA THR A 70 15.15 26.09 -14.61
C THR A 70 14.90 24.60 -14.80
N ARG A 71 15.92 23.86 -15.25
CA ARG A 71 15.88 22.40 -15.27
C ARG A 71 16.28 21.86 -13.91
N ARG A 72 15.42 21.00 -13.35
CA ARG A 72 15.72 20.20 -12.16
C ARG A 72 15.77 18.73 -12.54
N ILE A 73 16.77 18.01 -12.07
CA ILE A 73 16.82 16.55 -12.17
C ILE A 73 16.30 15.98 -10.87
N SER A 74 15.28 15.12 -10.97
CA SER A 74 14.81 14.29 -9.88
C SER A 74 15.32 12.86 -10.07
N TRP A 75 16.00 12.36 -9.06
CA TRP A 75 16.58 11.02 -9.06
C TRP A 75 15.58 10.01 -8.49
N PRO A 76 15.52 8.79 -9.06
CA PRO A 76 14.79 7.71 -8.45
C PRO A 76 15.39 7.43 -7.06
N THR A 77 14.57 7.33 -6.05
CA THR A 77 15.05 7.02 -4.69
C THR A 77 13.92 6.45 -3.84
N THR A 78 14.28 5.90 -2.69
CA THR A 78 13.34 5.57 -1.63
C THR A 78 13.38 6.67 -0.58
N ARG A 79 12.23 7.28 -0.33
CA ARG A 79 12.03 8.37 0.64
C ARG A 79 11.30 7.86 1.87
N LEU A 80 11.67 8.43 2.99
CA LEU A 80 10.98 8.27 4.26
C LEU A 80 10.36 9.61 4.63
N SER A 81 9.11 9.59 5.06
CA SER A 81 8.41 10.75 5.57
C SER A 81 7.79 10.44 6.92
N LEU A 82 7.73 11.43 7.79
CA LEU A 82 7.19 11.33 9.14
C LEU A 82 5.83 12.00 9.19
N ALA A 83 4.84 11.31 9.76
CA ALA A 83 3.50 11.82 9.95
C ALA A 83 2.98 11.48 11.35
N LYS A 84 1.98 12.25 11.79
CA LYS A 84 1.17 11.94 12.98
C LYS A 84 -0.25 11.62 12.54
N PRO A 85 -0.69 10.34 12.58
CA PRO A 85 -2.06 10.01 12.23
C PRO A 85 -3.06 10.73 13.15
N PRO A 86 -4.12 11.35 12.61
CA PRO A 86 -5.10 12.04 13.42
C PRO A 86 -5.76 11.13 14.46
N GLY A 87 -5.79 11.59 15.71
CA GLY A 87 -6.37 10.83 16.83
C GLY A 87 -5.50 9.68 17.37
N SER A 88 -4.29 9.52 16.85
CA SER A 88 -3.33 8.52 17.34
C SER A 88 -2.23 9.18 18.19
N GLU A 89 -1.80 8.48 19.24
CA GLU A 89 -0.59 8.86 19.98
C GLU A 89 0.69 8.38 19.27
N ARG A 90 0.58 7.36 18.40
CA ARG A 90 1.69 6.78 17.65
C ARG A 90 2.08 7.66 16.47
N ASP A 91 3.39 7.69 16.19
CA ASP A 91 3.91 8.28 14.97
C ASP A 91 3.90 7.28 13.80
N ALA A 92 3.88 7.78 12.58
CA ALA A 92 3.93 6.95 11.38
C ALA A 92 5.12 7.36 10.50
N VAL A 93 5.93 6.38 10.12
CA VAL A 93 7.00 6.54 9.12
C VAL A 93 6.52 5.92 7.81
N LEU A 94 6.34 6.76 6.80
CA LEU A 94 5.87 6.34 5.48
C LEU A 94 7.09 6.15 4.57
N ILE A 95 7.24 4.99 3.98
CA ILE A 95 8.32 4.65 3.05
C ILE A 95 7.75 4.50 1.66
N HIS A 96 8.26 5.30 0.74
CA HIS A 96 7.83 5.31 -0.66
C HIS A 96 9.04 5.39 -1.60
N GLY A 97 9.10 4.52 -2.58
CA GLY A 97 10.14 4.51 -3.59
C GLY A 97 9.80 3.61 -4.76
N ILE A 98 10.73 3.53 -5.70
CA ILE A 98 10.68 2.57 -6.80
C ILE A 98 11.39 1.30 -6.34
N GLU A 99 10.94 0.12 -6.77
CA GLU A 99 11.65 -1.12 -6.53
C GLU A 99 13.12 -1.01 -6.99
N PRO A 100 14.12 -1.27 -6.11
CA PRO A 100 15.52 -1.11 -6.49
C PRO A 100 15.94 -2.12 -7.56
N ASN A 101 16.85 -1.71 -8.45
CA ASN A 101 17.32 -2.59 -9.53
C ASN A 101 18.37 -3.59 -9.04
N MET A 102 19.08 -3.28 -7.96
CA MET A 102 20.22 -4.08 -7.50
C MET A 102 20.40 -4.01 -5.98
N ARG A 103 21.29 -4.88 -5.47
CA ARG A 103 21.73 -4.91 -4.06
C ARG A 103 20.58 -5.02 -3.05
N TRP A 104 19.55 -5.78 -3.38
CA TRP A 104 18.33 -5.91 -2.58
C TRP A 104 18.56 -6.27 -1.10
N ARG A 105 19.55 -7.16 -0.83
CA ARG A 105 19.88 -7.52 0.56
C ARG A 105 20.41 -6.33 1.35
N SER A 106 21.34 -5.56 0.76
CA SER A 106 21.88 -4.35 1.41
C SER A 106 20.79 -3.29 1.56
N PHE A 107 19.97 -3.10 0.53
CA PHE A 107 18.83 -2.19 0.55
C PHE A 107 17.88 -2.49 1.72
N CYS A 108 17.47 -3.75 1.89
CA CYS A 108 16.59 -4.14 2.98
C CYS A 108 17.28 -4.03 4.35
N GLN A 109 18.58 -4.35 4.44
CA GLN A 109 19.36 -4.19 5.67
C GLN A 109 19.46 -2.72 6.08
N ASP A 110 19.72 -1.83 5.14
CA ASP A 110 19.78 -0.38 5.42
C ASP A 110 18.44 0.17 5.84
N LEU A 111 17.32 -0.21 5.16
CA LEU A 111 15.98 0.19 5.57
C LEU A 111 15.63 -0.33 6.97
N VAL A 112 15.90 -1.61 7.24
CA VAL A 112 15.60 -2.19 8.56
C VAL A 112 16.49 -1.55 9.64
N GLY A 113 17.74 -1.23 9.34
CA GLY A 113 18.61 -0.47 10.22
C GLY A 113 18.00 0.87 10.62
N ILE A 114 17.51 1.64 9.63
CA ILE A 114 16.81 2.91 9.85
C ILE A 114 15.55 2.71 10.70
N MET A 115 14.71 1.71 10.38
CA MET A 115 13.49 1.41 11.14
C MET A 115 13.80 1.14 12.63
N LEU A 116 14.85 0.36 12.89
CA LEU A 116 15.28 0.06 14.28
C LEU A 116 15.84 1.28 14.99
N GLU A 117 16.63 2.12 14.32
CA GLU A 117 17.13 3.39 14.87
C GLU A 117 15.99 4.36 15.22
N LEU A 118 14.90 4.35 14.43
CA LEU A 118 13.69 5.12 14.70
C LEU A 118 12.83 4.51 15.83
N GLY A 119 13.17 3.34 16.34
CA GLY A 119 12.42 2.65 17.39
C GLY A 119 11.13 1.99 16.89
N ALA A 120 11.03 1.67 15.58
CA ALA A 120 9.87 0.98 15.06
C ALA A 120 9.78 -0.46 15.58
N GLU A 121 8.58 -0.88 15.94
CA GLU A 121 8.25 -2.25 16.34
C GLU A 121 7.37 -2.96 15.31
N THR A 122 6.55 -2.21 14.60
CA THR A 122 5.56 -2.72 13.63
C THR A 122 5.81 -2.17 12.24
N VAL A 123 5.83 -3.06 11.24
CA VAL A 123 6.02 -2.73 9.82
C VAL A 123 4.84 -3.26 9.00
N VAL A 124 4.18 -2.37 8.26
CA VAL A 124 3.10 -2.69 7.32
C VAL A 124 3.63 -2.57 5.89
N LEU A 125 3.68 -3.66 5.17
CA LEU A 125 4.12 -3.72 3.78
C LEU A 125 2.90 -3.78 2.86
N LEU A 126 2.79 -2.85 1.94
CA LEU A 126 1.68 -2.75 1.01
C LEU A 126 2.11 -3.17 -0.39
N GLY A 127 1.37 -4.08 -0.99
CA GLY A 127 1.55 -4.51 -2.36
C GLY A 127 0.23 -4.63 -3.12
N ALA A 128 0.34 -4.70 -4.43
CA ALA A 128 -0.77 -5.02 -5.31
C ALA A 128 -0.30 -5.92 -6.44
N LEU A 129 -1.14 -6.88 -6.82
CA LEU A 129 -0.84 -7.86 -7.86
C LEU A 129 -1.99 -7.95 -8.87
N LEU A 130 -1.65 -8.30 -10.10
CA LEU A 130 -2.66 -8.61 -11.10
C LEU A 130 -3.29 -9.98 -10.82
N ALA A 131 -4.61 -10.04 -10.84
CA ALA A 131 -5.36 -11.24 -10.51
C ALA A 131 -6.64 -11.40 -11.33
N ASP A 132 -7.16 -12.62 -11.32
CA ASP A 132 -8.46 -12.97 -11.86
C ASP A 132 -9.55 -12.55 -10.85
N ALA A 133 -9.78 -11.24 -10.76
CA ALA A 133 -10.77 -10.65 -9.88
C ALA A 133 -11.73 -9.76 -10.68
N PRO A 134 -13.05 -9.85 -10.46
CA PRO A 134 -13.98 -8.97 -11.14
C PRO A 134 -13.96 -7.57 -10.54
N HIS A 135 -13.89 -6.54 -11.39
CA HIS A 135 -13.87 -5.15 -10.94
C HIS A 135 -15.19 -4.71 -10.27
N THR A 136 -16.28 -5.44 -10.50
CA THR A 136 -17.61 -5.18 -9.95
C THR A 136 -17.83 -5.70 -8.52
N ARG A 137 -16.91 -6.48 -7.98
CA ARG A 137 -16.96 -7.01 -6.61
C ARG A 137 -15.96 -6.29 -5.71
N PRO A 138 -16.05 -6.42 -4.38
CA PRO A 138 -15.03 -5.94 -3.45
C PRO A 138 -13.65 -6.47 -3.83
N VAL A 139 -12.63 -5.61 -3.72
CA VAL A 139 -11.25 -5.99 -4.02
C VAL A 139 -10.76 -6.97 -2.97
N PRO A 140 -10.35 -8.20 -3.35
CA PRO A 140 -9.73 -9.13 -2.43
C PRO A 140 -8.41 -8.55 -1.91
N VAL A 141 -8.19 -8.63 -0.60
CA VAL A 141 -6.91 -8.32 0.03
C VAL A 141 -6.47 -9.53 0.82
N THR A 142 -5.32 -10.07 0.47
CA THR A 142 -4.67 -11.17 1.17
C THR A 142 -3.40 -10.68 1.84
N GLY A 143 -2.80 -11.47 2.71
CA GLY A 143 -1.54 -11.08 3.31
C GLY A 143 -0.94 -12.13 4.23
N ALA A 144 0.14 -11.73 4.90
CA ALA A 144 0.82 -12.53 5.89
C ALA A 144 1.27 -11.66 7.06
N SER A 145 1.32 -12.24 8.25
CA SER A 145 1.83 -11.58 9.44
C SER A 145 2.82 -12.50 10.16
N SER A 146 3.84 -11.90 10.75
CA SER A 146 4.72 -12.59 11.70
C SER A 146 4.01 -12.89 13.04
N ASP A 147 2.92 -12.18 13.36
CA ASP A 147 2.04 -12.46 14.48
C ASP A 147 0.78 -13.25 14.06
N PRO A 148 0.66 -14.55 14.39
CA PRO A 148 -0.53 -15.35 14.08
C PRO A 148 -1.80 -14.83 14.79
N GLY A 149 -1.66 -14.17 15.95
CA GLY A 149 -2.78 -13.59 16.69
C GLY A 149 -3.39 -12.42 15.93
N LEU A 150 -2.57 -11.59 15.32
CA LEU A 150 -3.00 -10.47 14.51
C LEU A 150 -3.79 -10.95 13.28
N THR A 151 -3.28 -11.95 12.55
CA THR A 151 -3.96 -12.51 11.37
C THR A 151 -5.37 -12.99 11.70
N THR A 152 -5.52 -13.65 12.85
CA THR A 152 -6.83 -14.11 13.33
C THR A 152 -7.74 -12.95 13.72
N ARG A 153 -7.21 -11.95 14.43
CA ARG A 153 -7.98 -10.79 14.92
C ARG A 153 -8.56 -9.96 13.78
N ILE A 154 -7.78 -9.72 12.73
CA ILE A 154 -8.22 -8.93 11.56
C ILE A 154 -8.87 -9.79 10.47
N GLN A 155 -8.95 -11.12 10.67
CA GLN A 155 -9.49 -12.06 9.69
C GLN A 155 -8.85 -11.93 8.30
N LEU A 156 -7.53 -11.75 8.27
CA LEU A 156 -6.78 -11.61 7.03
C LEU A 156 -6.65 -12.97 6.35
N GLU A 157 -7.09 -13.05 5.10
CA GLU A 157 -6.89 -14.24 4.28
C GLU A 157 -5.38 -14.43 4.02
N GLN A 158 -4.86 -15.61 4.39
CA GLN A 158 -3.42 -15.87 4.27
C GLN A 158 -3.01 -16.06 2.81
N ALA A 159 -1.99 -15.30 2.40
CA ALA A 159 -1.32 -15.54 1.14
C ALA A 159 -0.59 -16.91 1.16
N ARG A 160 -0.85 -17.74 0.14
CA ARG A 160 -0.22 -19.07 -0.03
C ARG A 160 0.72 -19.11 -1.24
N TYR A 161 1.15 -17.94 -1.68
CA TYR A 161 2.00 -17.84 -2.84
C TYR A 161 3.39 -18.38 -2.57
N GLU A 162 3.86 -19.26 -3.48
CA GLU A 162 5.24 -19.75 -3.55
C GLU A 162 5.76 -19.46 -4.97
N GLY A 163 6.90 -18.78 -5.08
CA GLY A 163 7.48 -18.44 -6.38
C GLY A 163 8.43 -17.24 -6.33
N PRO A 164 8.76 -16.65 -7.50
CA PRO A 164 9.56 -15.43 -7.56
C PRO A 164 8.95 -14.31 -6.74
N THR A 165 9.77 -13.58 -5.98
CA THR A 165 9.33 -12.50 -5.14
C THR A 165 9.97 -11.17 -5.55
N GLY A 166 9.33 -10.07 -5.18
CA GLY A 166 9.87 -8.72 -5.31
C GLY A 166 10.49 -8.22 -4.02
N ILE A 167 10.82 -6.93 -4.00
CA ILE A 167 11.49 -6.29 -2.86
C ILE A 167 10.68 -6.37 -1.56
N LEU A 168 9.34 -6.36 -1.63
CA LEU A 168 8.50 -6.48 -0.44
C LEU A 168 8.68 -7.82 0.27
N GLY A 169 8.79 -8.93 -0.48
CA GLY A 169 9.04 -10.24 0.11
C GLY A 169 10.43 -10.34 0.75
N VAL A 170 11.45 -9.74 0.13
CA VAL A 170 12.81 -9.69 0.69
C VAL A 170 12.83 -8.82 1.95
N LEU A 171 12.13 -7.68 1.95
CA LEU A 171 12.04 -6.80 3.11
C LEU A 171 11.29 -7.49 4.25
N GLN A 172 10.19 -8.20 3.97
CA GLN A 172 9.46 -8.98 4.96
C GLN A 172 10.34 -10.04 5.64
N ASP A 173 11.12 -10.78 4.86
CA ASP A 173 12.07 -11.78 5.37
C ASP A 173 13.16 -11.13 6.24
N THR A 174 13.69 -9.97 5.80
CA THR A 174 14.70 -9.22 6.56
C THR A 174 14.14 -8.70 7.90
N CYS A 175 12.92 -8.17 7.90
CA CYS A 175 12.23 -7.73 9.13
C CYS A 175 12.03 -8.92 10.10
N ALA A 176 11.56 -10.06 9.60
CA ALA A 176 11.34 -11.26 10.41
C ALA A 176 12.62 -11.73 11.12
N THR A 177 13.79 -11.65 10.44
CA THR A 177 15.08 -12.04 11.03
C THR A 177 15.58 -11.08 12.10
N THR A 178 15.08 -9.85 12.15
CA THR A 178 15.44 -8.82 13.13
C THR A 178 14.44 -8.69 14.28
N GLY A 179 13.34 -9.44 14.24
CA GLY A 179 12.32 -9.44 15.30
C GLY A 179 11.29 -8.30 15.17
N LEU A 180 11.28 -7.56 14.04
CA LEU A 180 10.24 -6.58 13.76
C LEU A 180 8.91 -7.29 13.45
N GLU A 181 7.85 -6.87 14.11
CA GLU A 181 6.49 -7.33 13.78
C GLU A 181 6.11 -6.85 12.38
N THR A 182 5.81 -7.78 11.47
CA THR A 182 5.59 -7.44 10.07
C THR A 182 4.25 -7.98 9.57
N VAL A 183 3.50 -7.11 8.92
CA VAL A 183 2.26 -7.46 8.21
C VAL A 183 2.41 -7.06 6.75
N SER A 184 2.18 -7.98 5.82
CA SER A 184 2.04 -7.65 4.40
C SER A 184 0.59 -7.74 3.97
N LEU A 185 0.14 -6.75 3.17
CA LEU A 185 -1.20 -6.66 2.61
C LEU A 185 -1.09 -6.54 1.09
N TRP A 186 -1.80 -7.41 0.36
CA TRP A 186 -1.76 -7.48 -1.08
C TRP A 186 -3.15 -7.35 -1.69
N ALA A 187 -3.39 -6.27 -2.43
CA ALA A 187 -4.65 -6.06 -3.16
C ALA A 187 -4.62 -6.73 -4.53
N ALA A 188 -5.71 -7.40 -4.88
CA ALA A 188 -5.93 -7.97 -6.19
C ALA A 188 -6.45 -6.91 -7.17
N VAL A 189 -5.70 -6.61 -8.23
CA VAL A 189 -6.09 -5.71 -9.32
C VAL A 189 -6.47 -6.55 -10.53
N PRO A 190 -7.64 -6.32 -11.15
CA PRO A 190 -8.05 -7.08 -12.33
C PRO A 190 -7.03 -6.95 -13.47
N HIS A 191 -6.52 -8.07 -13.98
CA HIS A 191 -5.47 -8.05 -15.00
C HIS A 191 -5.92 -7.44 -16.34
N TYR A 192 -7.22 -7.46 -16.64
CA TYR A 192 -7.79 -6.85 -17.85
C TYR A 192 -7.90 -5.31 -17.79
N VAL A 193 -7.62 -4.69 -16.62
CA VAL A 193 -7.54 -3.24 -16.43
C VAL A 193 -6.32 -2.87 -15.56
N ALA A 194 -5.17 -3.34 -15.99
CA ALA A 194 -3.89 -3.16 -15.28
C ALA A 194 -3.34 -1.72 -15.31
N GLN A 195 -3.91 -0.84 -16.13
CA GLN A 195 -3.44 0.54 -16.27
C GLN A 195 -3.65 1.34 -14.98
N PRO A 196 -2.61 2.06 -14.49
CA PRO A 196 -2.76 2.93 -13.34
C PRO A 196 -3.62 4.18 -13.67
N PRO A 197 -4.28 4.76 -12.66
CA PRO A 197 -4.36 4.30 -11.29
C PRO A 197 -5.49 3.28 -11.06
N SER A 198 -5.39 2.48 -9.97
CA SER A 198 -6.48 1.63 -9.49
C SER A 198 -7.03 2.14 -8.14
N PRO A 199 -7.84 3.20 -8.13
CA PRO A 199 -8.31 3.83 -6.90
C PRO A 199 -9.19 2.91 -6.04
N LYS A 200 -9.84 1.92 -6.66
CA LYS A 200 -10.63 0.92 -5.92
C LYS A 200 -9.74 0.00 -5.09
N ALA A 201 -8.60 -0.44 -5.63
CA ALA A 201 -7.63 -1.24 -4.91
C ALA A 201 -6.90 -0.41 -3.84
N THR A 202 -6.53 0.84 -4.14
CA THR A 202 -5.99 1.79 -3.15
C THR A 202 -6.95 1.95 -1.97
N LEU A 203 -8.24 2.17 -2.23
CA LEU A 203 -9.25 2.30 -1.18
C LEU A 203 -9.38 1.02 -0.33
N ALA A 204 -9.28 -0.16 -0.96
CA ALA A 204 -9.32 -1.42 -0.23
C ALA A 204 -8.13 -1.59 0.71
N LEU A 205 -6.90 -1.34 0.24
CA LEU A 205 -5.70 -1.37 1.10
C LEU A 205 -5.78 -0.33 2.24
N LEU A 206 -6.25 0.88 1.94
CA LEU A 206 -6.38 1.94 2.94
C LEU A 206 -7.32 1.54 4.08
N ARG A 207 -8.43 0.85 3.78
CA ARG A 207 -9.34 0.32 4.80
C ARG A 207 -8.68 -0.70 5.72
N TRP A 208 -7.81 -1.54 5.15
CA TRP A 208 -7.03 -2.48 5.95
C TRP A 208 -6.00 -1.79 6.85
N VAL A 209 -5.38 -0.71 6.36
CA VAL A 209 -4.48 0.13 7.18
C VAL A 209 -5.26 0.78 8.33
N GLU A 210 -6.47 1.32 8.07
CA GLU A 210 -7.35 1.87 9.11
C GLU A 210 -7.67 0.83 10.20
N ASP A 211 -8.06 -0.39 9.79
CA ASP A 211 -8.43 -1.47 10.72
C ASP A 211 -7.21 -1.99 11.51
N LEU A 212 -6.06 -2.09 10.83
CA LEU A 212 -4.84 -2.59 11.44
C LEU A 212 -4.28 -1.64 12.51
N LEU A 213 -4.30 -0.35 12.24
CA LEU A 213 -3.73 0.69 13.10
C LEU A 213 -4.75 1.31 14.06
N ASP A 214 -6.02 0.94 13.93
CA ASP A 214 -7.15 1.54 14.66
C ASP A 214 -7.21 3.08 14.54
N VAL A 215 -6.97 3.57 13.33
CA VAL A 215 -7.02 4.99 12.99
C VAL A 215 -8.10 5.28 11.95
N SER A 216 -8.54 6.51 11.87
CA SER A 216 -9.43 6.98 10.80
C SER A 216 -8.63 7.81 9.81
N VAL A 217 -8.70 7.45 8.53
CA VAL A 217 -8.05 8.20 7.46
C VAL A 217 -9.08 9.01 6.67
N PRO A 218 -8.92 10.33 6.54
CA PRO A 218 -9.80 11.13 5.69
C PRO A 218 -9.69 10.67 4.23
N LEU A 219 -10.77 10.10 3.69
CA LEU A 219 -10.73 9.49 2.35
C LEU A 219 -10.74 10.52 1.21
N GLY A 220 -11.17 11.77 1.46
CA GLY A 220 -11.31 12.78 0.42
C GLY A 220 -12.14 12.29 -0.77
N ASP A 221 -11.63 12.52 -1.97
CA ASP A 221 -12.30 12.14 -3.23
C ASP A 221 -12.07 10.68 -3.64
N LEU A 222 -11.23 9.92 -2.91
CA LEU A 222 -10.87 8.55 -3.27
C LEU A 222 -12.08 7.61 -3.47
N PRO A 223 -13.15 7.67 -2.63
CA PRO A 223 -14.35 6.85 -2.86
C PRO A 223 -15.09 7.21 -4.16
N GLU A 224 -15.07 8.49 -4.55
CA GLU A 224 -15.67 8.94 -5.80
C GLU A 224 -14.83 8.52 -7.01
N GLN A 225 -13.51 8.64 -6.90
CA GLN A 225 -12.57 8.15 -7.92
C GLN A 225 -12.71 6.64 -8.11
N ALA A 226 -12.86 5.85 -7.04
CA ALA A 226 -13.08 4.42 -7.12
C ALA A 226 -14.38 4.07 -7.86
N ARG A 227 -15.48 4.80 -7.58
CA ARG A 227 -16.74 4.62 -8.29
C ARG A 227 -16.67 5.06 -9.77
N ALA A 228 -15.96 6.16 -10.05
CA ALA A 228 -15.76 6.62 -11.42
C ALA A 228 -14.93 5.62 -12.24
N TRP A 229 -13.87 5.09 -11.63
CA TRP A 229 -13.04 4.04 -12.23
C TRP A 229 -13.88 2.79 -12.56
N GLU A 230 -14.68 2.31 -11.61
CA GLU A 230 -15.55 1.13 -11.81
C GLU A 230 -16.55 1.35 -12.95
N ARG A 231 -17.18 2.53 -13.05
CA ARG A 231 -18.05 2.86 -14.18
C ARG A 231 -17.31 2.86 -15.51
N GLY A 232 -16.11 3.46 -15.56
CA GLY A 232 -15.30 3.47 -16.78
C GLY A 232 -14.89 2.07 -17.23
N VAL A 233 -14.58 1.18 -16.29
CA VAL A 233 -14.26 -0.23 -16.59
C VAL A 233 -15.50 -1.00 -17.08
N ASN A 234 -16.67 -0.75 -16.48
CA ASN A 234 -17.94 -1.31 -16.98
C ASN A 234 -18.18 -0.92 -18.45
N GLU A 235 -18.02 0.36 -18.77
CA GLU A 235 -18.22 0.87 -20.15
C GLU A 235 -17.22 0.22 -21.14
N LEU A 236 -15.97 0.01 -20.73
CA LEU A 236 -14.98 -0.69 -21.57
C LEU A 236 -15.33 -2.17 -21.74
N ALA A 237 -15.76 -2.85 -20.69
CA ALA A 237 -16.16 -4.25 -20.74
C ALA A 237 -17.41 -4.47 -21.60
N GLU A 238 -18.38 -3.54 -21.61
CA GLU A 238 -19.56 -3.61 -22.45
C GLU A 238 -19.26 -3.46 -23.96
N GLN A 239 -18.15 -2.80 -24.31
CA GLN A 239 -17.73 -2.61 -25.72
C GLN A 239 -17.02 -3.85 -26.29
N ASP A 240 -16.58 -4.78 -25.45
CA ASP A 240 -15.90 -6.02 -25.83
C ASP A 240 -16.62 -7.23 -25.23
N SER A 241 -17.27 -8.02 -26.11
CA SER A 241 -18.06 -9.18 -25.67
C SER A 241 -17.22 -10.27 -25.00
N GLU A 242 -15.95 -10.43 -25.36
CA GLU A 242 -15.07 -11.42 -24.75
C GLU A 242 -14.71 -11.00 -23.32
N VAL A 243 -14.43 -9.71 -23.11
CA VAL A 243 -14.19 -9.15 -21.79
C VAL A 243 -15.45 -9.22 -20.93
N ALA A 244 -16.63 -8.91 -21.49
CA ALA A 244 -17.90 -9.00 -20.78
C ALA A 244 -18.24 -10.43 -20.32
N GLU A 245 -17.97 -11.44 -21.16
CA GLU A 245 -18.15 -12.85 -20.81
C GLU A 245 -17.16 -13.29 -19.74
N TYR A 246 -15.91 -12.85 -19.84
CA TYR A 246 -14.88 -13.14 -18.88
C TYR A 246 -15.22 -12.55 -17.50
N VAL A 247 -15.62 -11.27 -17.43
CA VAL A 247 -16.04 -10.63 -16.18
C VAL A 247 -17.19 -11.38 -15.53
N ARG A 248 -18.21 -11.79 -16.31
CA ARG A 248 -19.34 -12.58 -15.80
C ARG A 248 -18.90 -13.93 -15.20
N ALA A 249 -17.96 -14.62 -15.87
CA ALA A 249 -17.43 -15.87 -15.35
C ALA A 249 -16.67 -15.67 -14.00
N LEU A 250 -15.92 -14.58 -13.88
CA LEU A 250 -15.25 -14.21 -12.62
C LEU A 250 -16.24 -13.86 -11.51
N GLU A 251 -17.33 -13.15 -11.84
CA GLU A 251 -18.41 -12.84 -10.89
C GLU A 251 -19.07 -14.10 -10.36
N GLU A 252 -19.47 -15.03 -11.25
CA GLU A 252 -20.08 -16.29 -10.87
C GLU A 252 -19.16 -17.13 -9.97
N GLN A 253 -17.87 -17.18 -10.29
CA GLN A 253 -16.88 -17.88 -9.47
C GLN A 253 -16.73 -17.24 -8.09
N LYS A 254 -16.66 -15.91 -8.01
CA LYS A 254 -16.52 -15.17 -6.76
C LYS A 254 -17.77 -15.35 -5.90
N ASP A 255 -18.95 -15.12 -6.48
CA ASP A 255 -20.22 -15.25 -5.77
C ASP A 255 -20.45 -16.69 -5.23
N ALA A 256 -20.03 -17.71 -5.99
CA ALA A 256 -20.11 -19.11 -5.54
C ALA A 256 -19.20 -19.40 -4.34
N THR A 257 -18.07 -18.69 -4.22
CA THR A 257 -17.12 -18.84 -3.10
C THR A 257 -17.57 -18.06 -1.86
N GLU A 258 -18.23 -16.91 -2.03
CA GLU A 258 -18.64 -16.01 -0.93
C GLU A 258 -20.03 -16.29 -0.36
N LEU A 259 -20.85 -17.10 -1.04
CA LEU A 259 -22.22 -17.45 -0.56
C LEU A 259 -22.31 -18.03 0.88
N PRO A 260 -21.28 -18.63 1.48
CA PRO A 260 -21.29 -18.99 2.91
C PRO A 260 -20.90 -17.82 3.85
N GLU A 261 -20.30 -16.74 3.35
CA GLU A 261 -19.61 -15.71 4.13
C GLU A 261 -20.20 -14.31 4.08
N ALA A 262 -21.41 -14.12 3.57
CA ALA A 262 -22.16 -12.88 3.78
C ALA A 262 -22.52 -12.76 5.29
N SER A 263 -21.46 -12.75 6.11
CA SER A 263 -21.57 -12.78 7.56
C SER A 263 -21.91 -11.38 8.09
N GLY A 264 -22.70 -11.33 9.16
CA GLY A 264 -22.99 -10.12 9.90
C GLY A 264 -21.72 -9.35 10.33
N ASP A 265 -20.57 -10.03 10.38
CA ASP A 265 -19.25 -9.47 10.75
C ASP A 265 -18.70 -8.48 9.71
N ALA A 266 -18.93 -8.69 8.41
CA ALA A 266 -18.52 -7.74 7.37
C ALA A 266 -19.35 -6.44 7.45
N ILE A 267 -20.67 -6.59 7.71
CA ILE A 267 -21.57 -5.47 7.91
C ILE A 267 -21.23 -4.72 9.21
N ALA A 268 -20.92 -5.44 10.28
CA ALA A 268 -20.53 -4.86 11.56
C ALA A 268 -19.25 -4.02 11.42
N ARG A 269 -18.22 -4.53 10.75
CA ARG A 269 -16.96 -3.80 10.50
C ARG A 269 -17.17 -2.53 9.68
N GLU A 270 -17.98 -2.57 8.61
CA GLU A 270 -18.28 -1.36 7.83
C GLU A 270 -19.03 -0.32 8.67
N PHE A 271 -19.94 -0.78 9.55
CA PHE A 271 -20.66 0.08 10.46
C PHE A 271 -19.75 0.69 11.54
N GLU A 272 -18.83 -0.08 12.10
CA GLU A 272 -17.82 0.40 13.06
C GLU A 272 -16.89 1.44 12.42
N ARG A 273 -16.43 1.22 11.18
CA ARG A 273 -15.65 2.22 10.43
C ARG A 273 -16.46 3.51 10.20
N TYR A 274 -17.72 3.38 9.84
CA TYR A 274 -18.61 4.53 9.66
C TYR A 274 -18.75 5.33 10.96
N LEU A 275 -18.96 4.66 12.10
CA LEU A 275 -19.07 5.31 13.40
C LEU A 275 -17.76 6.01 13.81
N ARG A 276 -16.61 5.37 13.59
CA ARG A 276 -15.28 5.93 13.86
C ARG A 276 -15.05 7.24 13.11
N ARG A 277 -15.36 7.25 11.81
CA ARG A 277 -15.24 8.46 10.98
C ARG A 277 -16.16 9.60 11.43
N ARG A 278 -17.33 9.25 11.94
CA ARG A 278 -18.30 10.25 12.42
C ARG A 278 -18.02 10.78 13.83
N GLY A 279 -17.33 9.99 14.65
CA GLY A 279 -16.89 10.40 15.99
C GLY A 279 -15.63 11.27 16.00
N GLY A 280 -14.88 11.33 14.88
CA GLY A 280 -13.66 12.12 14.71
C GLY A 280 -13.84 13.48 14.05
N ASP A 281 -15.09 13.89 13.71
CA ASP A 281 -15.39 15.23 13.18
C ASP A 281 -15.96 16.11 14.30
N PRO A 282 -15.12 16.91 14.99
CA PRO A 282 -15.62 17.97 15.86
C PRO A 282 -16.07 19.13 14.95
N GLY A 283 -17.40 19.34 14.82
CA GLY A 283 -18.03 20.43 14.11
C GLY A 283 -17.54 21.84 14.46
#